data_463048a86dbef49c2030f8e88cc37c73
#
_entry.id   463048a86dbef49c2030f8e88cc37c73
#
_cell.length_a   1.000
_cell.length_b   1.000
_cell.length_c   1.000
_cell.angle_alpha   90.00
_cell.angle_beta   90.00
_cell.angle_gamma   90.00
#
_symmetry.space_group_name_H-M   'P 1'
#
loop_
_entity.id
_entity.type
_entity.pdbx_description
1 polymer ?
#
loop_
_entity_poly.entity_id
_entity_poly.type
_entity_poly.pdbx_seq_one_letter_code
_entity_poly.pdbx_strand_id
1 'polypeptide(L)'
;IIVGRDRLARLRKELRLRCKQKRKFRATTNPNHNLPVAPNLLNQTFAPTAPNQVWVADLTYVATQEGWLYLAGIKDVYTCEIVGYAMGERMTKELTGKALFMALRSQRPPAGLIHHSDRGSQYCAYDYRVIQEQFGLKTSMSRKGNCYDNAPMESFWGT
;
A
#
# COMPACT_ATOMS: atom_id res chain seq x y z
N ILE A 1 3.19 -25.86 26.96
CA ILE A 1 3.85 -25.28 28.18
C ILE A 1 3.38 -23.85 28.29
N ILE A 2 2.63 -23.53 29.35
CA ILE A 2 2.18 -22.16 29.63
C ILE A 2 3.31 -21.47 30.40
N VAL A 3 3.87 -20.40 29.85
CA VAL A 3 4.95 -19.61 30.47
C VAL A 3 4.41 -18.23 30.86
N GLY A 4 4.54 -17.85 32.14
CA GLY A 4 4.14 -16.53 32.62
C GLY A 4 4.98 -15.40 32.00
N ARG A 5 4.39 -14.18 31.87
CA ARG A 5 5.02 -12.99 31.26
C ARG A 5 6.38 -12.65 31.89
N ASP A 6 6.49 -12.71 33.21
CA ASP A 6 7.73 -12.34 33.94
C ASP A 6 8.86 -13.34 33.67
N ARG A 7 8.52 -14.64 33.62
CA ARG A 7 9.50 -15.68 33.25
C ARG A 7 9.98 -15.49 31.81
N LEU A 8 9.08 -15.17 30.89
CA LEU A 8 9.44 -14.88 29.49
C LEU A 8 10.37 -13.66 29.39
N ALA A 9 10.06 -12.59 30.13
CA ALA A 9 10.86 -11.37 30.17
C ALA A 9 12.28 -11.65 30.68
N ARG A 10 12.41 -12.43 31.75
CA ARG A 10 13.68 -12.84 32.33
C ARG A 10 14.52 -13.67 31.36
N LEU A 11 13.92 -14.71 30.75
CA LEU A 11 14.58 -15.54 29.76
C LEU A 11 15.06 -14.74 28.53
N ARG A 12 14.25 -13.80 28.05
CA ARG A 12 14.65 -12.90 26.95
C ARG A 12 15.86 -12.04 27.33
N LYS A 13 15.92 -11.57 28.58
CA LYS A 13 17.05 -10.78 29.09
C LYS A 13 18.31 -11.63 29.21
N GLU A 14 18.21 -12.84 29.78
CA GLU A 14 19.32 -13.81 29.94
C GLU A 14 19.88 -14.21 28.56
N LEU A 15 19.00 -14.51 27.60
CA LEU A 15 19.37 -14.90 26.24
C LEU A 15 19.75 -13.69 25.35
N ARG A 16 19.76 -12.46 25.89
CA ARG A 16 20.04 -11.21 25.17
C ARG A 16 19.18 -11.01 23.93
N LEU A 17 17.98 -11.59 23.91
CA LEU A 17 17.03 -11.44 22.82
C LEU A 17 16.40 -10.06 22.88
N ARG A 18 16.71 -9.23 21.90
CA ARG A 18 16.08 -7.91 21.71
C ARG A 18 15.24 -7.94 20.46
N CYS A 19 14.02 -7.36 20.56
CA CYS A 19 13.21 -7.10 19.38
C CYS A 19 13.96 -6.11 18.49
N LYS A 20 14.27 -6.49 17.25
CA LYS A 20 14.79 -5.52 16.27
C LYS A 20 13.62 -4.65 15.85
N GLN A 21 13.49 -3.45 16.46
CA GLN A 21 12.60 -2.45 15.90
C GLN A 21 13.12 -2.07 14.51
N LYS A 22 12.34 -2.37 13.47
CA LYS A 22 12.60 -1.80 12.15
C LYS A 22 12.57 -0.27 12.31
N ARG A 23 13.55 0.43 11.75
CA ARG A 23 13.57 1.90 11.72
C ARG A 23 12.25 2.38 11.13
N LYS A 24 11.65 3.42 11.75
CA LYS A 24 10.46 4.08 11.20
C LYS A 24 10.71 4.41 9.73
N PHE A 25 9.78 4.00 8.88
CA PHE A 25 9.79 4.35 7.46
C PHE A 25 9.95 5.87 7.31
N ARG A 26 10.82 6.29 6.41
CA ARG A 26 10.86 7.69 5.95
C ARG A 26 9.60 7.88 5.12
N ALA A 27 8.81 8.92 5.42
CA ALA A 27 7.64 9.24 4.60
C ALA A 27 8.08 9.40 3.14
N THR A 28 7.63 8.49 2.28
CA THR A 28 7.98 8.46 0.86
C THR A 28 7.08 9.35 0.03
N THR A 29 5.91 9.69 0.55
CA THR A 29 4.90 10.48 -0.16
C THR A 29 4.73 11.85 0.49
N ASN A 30 4.60 12.88 -0.34
CA ASN A 30 4.28 14.24 0.13
C ASN A 30 2.75 14.43 0.11
N PRO A 31 2.08 14.37 1.27
CA PRO A 31 0.63 14.59 1.35
C PRO A 31 0.24 16.08 1.36
N ASN A 32 1.24 16.99 1.34
CA ASN A 32 1.01 18.43 1.37
C ASN A 32 1.00 18.99 -0.06
N HIS A 33 -0.09 18.77 -0.75
CA HIS A 33 -0.35 19.29 -2.10
C HIS A 33 -1.82 19.75 -2.20
N ASN A 34 -2.12 20.59 -3.17
CA ASN A 34 -3.47 21.12 -3.44
C ASN A 34 -4.27 20.27 -4.44
N LEU A 35 -3.86 19.03 -4.71
CA LEU A 35 -4.59 18.15 -5.60
C LEU A 35 -5.85 17.58 -4.91
N PRO A 36 -6.92 17.28 -5.67
CA PRO A 36 -8.15 16.72 -5.12
C PRO A 36 -7.89 15.38 -4.43
N VAL A 37 -8.42 15.21 -3.23
CA VAL A 37 -8.32 13.99 -2.42
C VAL A 37 -9.69 13.32 -2.37
N ALA A 38 -9.72 12.02 -2.66
CA ALA A 38 -10.95 11.23 -2.55
C ALA A 38 -11.29 10.89 -1.09
N PRO A 39 -12.58 10.64 -0.77
CA PRO A 39 -12.99 10.20 0.56
C PRO A 39 -12.44 8.80 0.88
N ASN A 40 -12.27 8.48 2.14
CA ASN A 40 -11.97 7.13 2.58
C ASN A 40 -13.26 6.29 2.57
N LEU A 41 -13.37 5.36 1.64
CA LEU A 41 -14.52 4.46 1.50
C LEU A 41 -14.39 3.20 2.37
N LEU A 42 -13.18 2.82 2.75
CA LEU A 42 -12.92 1.57 3.47
C LEU A 42 -13.07 1.73 4.99
N ASN A 43 -12.74 2.89 5.55
CA ASN A 43 -12.79 3.14 7.00
C ASN A 43 -12.16 2.00 7.84
N GLN A 44 -11.00 1.48 7.37
CA GLN A 44 -10.27 0.36 7.98
C GLN A 44 -11.02 -0.99 7.94
N THR A 45 -12.10 -1.10 7.17
CA THR A 45 -12.81 -2.36 6.96
C THR A 45 -12.26 -3.03 5.70
N PHE A 46 -11.33 -3.95 5.88
CA PHE A 46 -10.65 -4.70 4.81
C PHE A 46 -11.20 -6.13 4.72
N ALA A 47 -12.51 -6.27 4.50
CA ALA A 47 -13.21 -7.55 4.47
C ALA A 47 -14.00 -7.76 3.16
N PRO A 48 -13.34 -7.77 1.98
CA PRO A 48 -14.00 -8.14 0.74
C PRO A 48 -14.44 -9.61 0.80
N THR A 49 -15.51 -9.95 0.09
CA THR A 49 -16.07 -11.30 0.03
C THR A 49 -15.67 -12.08 -1.22
N ALA A 50 -15.04 -11.40 -2.18
CA ALA A 50 -14.58 -11.98 -3.44
C ALA A 50 -13.36 -11.21 -4.00
N PRO A 51 -12.59 -11.80 -4.93
CA PRO A 51 -11.52 -11.12 -5.65
C PRO A 51 -12.04 -9.90 -6.41
N ASN A 52 -11.14 -8.93 -6.62
CA ASN A 52 -11.42 -7.74 -7.43
C ASN A 52 -12.55 -6.85 -6.88
N GLN A 53 -12.80 -6.87 -5.56
CA GLN A 53 -13.69 -5.92 -4.89
C GLN A 53 -12.93 -4.73 -4.30
N VAL A 54 -11.76 -5.01 -3.71
CA VAL A 54 -10.91 -4.00 -3.07
C VAL A 54 -9.45 -4.24 -3.44
N TRP A 55 -8.85 -3.26 -4.07
CA TRP A 55 -7.41 -3.20 -4.27
C TRP A 55 -6.81 -2.09 -3.42
N VAL A 56 -5.66 -2.38 -2.83
CA VAL A 56 -4.84 -1.41 -2.09
C VAL A 56 -3.54 -1.16 -2.82
N ALA A 57 -3.14 0.10 -2.91
CA ALA A 57 -1.95 0.52 -3.63
C ALA A 57 -1.00 1.30 -2.73
N ASP A 58 0.30 1.11 -2.94
CA ASP A 58 1.32 1.85 -2.22
C ASP A 58 2.64 1.90 -3.01
N LEU A 59 3.49 2.85 -2.64
CA LEU A 59 4.83 3.04 -3.15
C LEU A 59 5.85 2.72 -2.05
N THR A 60 6.79 1.86 -2.38
CA THR A 60 7.96 1.59 -1.52
C THR A 60 9.25 1.80 -2.28
N TYR A 61 10.38 1.70 -1.60
CA TYR A 61 11.69 1.75 -2.21
C TYR A 61 12.59 0.66 -1.66
N VAL A 62 13.44 0.14 -2.52
CA VAL A 62 14.41 -0.92 -2.21
C VAL A 62 15.81 -0.37 -2.43
N ALA A 63 16.69 -0.55 -1.46
CA ALA A 63 18.10 -0.23 -1.62
C ALA A 63 18.76 -1.29 -2.50
N THR A 64 19.42 -0.85 -3.57
CA THR A 64 20.20 -1.71 -4.45
C THR A 64 21.68 -1.29 -4.43
N GLN A 65 22.55 -2.06 -5.05
CA GLN A 65 23.97 -1.69 -5.18
C GLN A 65 24.17 -0.42 -6.05
N GLU A 66 23.21 -0.14 -6.93
CA GLU A 66 23.26 1.01 -7.86
C GLU A 66 22.46 2.23 -7.36
N GLY A 67 21.80 2.13 -6.19
CA GLY A 67 21.00 3.20 -5.62
C GLY A 67 19.61 2.76 -5.16
N TRP A 68 18.64 3.66 -5.23
CA TRP A 68 17.26 3.39 -4.81
C TRP A 68 16.40 2.96 -5.98
N LEU A 69 15.74 1.82 -5.85
CA LEU A 69 14.71 1.36 -6.78
C LEU A 69 13.34 1.60 -6.15
N TYR A 70 12.47 2.34 -6.84
CA TYR A 70 11.09 2.56 -6.41
C TYR A 70 10.18 1.50 -6.99
N LEU A 71 9.29 0.98 -6.16
CA LEU A 71 8.34 -0.07 -6.49
C LEU A 71 6.93 0.42 -6.17
N ALA A 72 6.10 0.55 -7.20
CA ALA A 72 4.66 0.71 -7.05
C ALA A 72 4.00 -0.67 -7.07
N GLY A 73 3.17 -0.96 -6.07
CA GLY A 73 2.46 -2.23 -5.97
C GLY A 73 0.96 -2.03 -5.78
N ILE A 74 0.17 -2.93 -6.36
CA ILE A 74 -1.27 -3.02 -6.18
C ILE A 74 -1.60 -4.44 -5.75
N LYS A 75 -2.25 -4.56 -4.61
CA LYS A 75 -2.62 -5.82 -3.97
C LYS A 75 -4.12 -5.98 -3.92
N ASP A 76 -4.61 -7.14 -4.31
CA ASP A 76 -5.98 -7.55 -4.02
C ASP A 76 -6.10 -7.94 -2.54
N VAL A 77 -7.06 -7.35 -1.84
CA VAL A 77 -7.21 -7.57 -0.39
C VAL A 77 -7.75 -8.97 -0.09
N TYR A 78 -8.56 -9.54 -0.98
CA TYR A 78 -9.17 -10.85 -0.80
C TYR A 78 -8.17 -11.98 -1.03
N THR A 79 -7.49 -11.98 -2.20
CA THR A 79 -6.52 -13.04 -2.55
C THR A 79 -5.16 -12.85 -1.89
N CYS A 80 -4.89 -11.63 -1.39
CA CYS A 80 -3.57 -11.21 -0.90
C CYS A 80 -2.46 -11.20 -1.97
N GLU A 81 -2.79 -11.30 -3.24
CA GLU A 81 -1.84 -11.30 -4.36
C GLU A 81 -1.53 -9.89 -4.86
N ILE A 82 -0.32 -9.70 -5.35
CA ILE A 82 0.06 -8.50 -6.10
C ILE A 82 -0.49 -8.64 -7.53
N VAL A 83 -1.53 -7.90 -7.84
CA VAL A 83 -2.21 -7.92 -9.13
C VAL A 83 -1.58 -7.01 -10.17
N GLY A 84 -0.79 -6.00 -9.73
CA GLY A 84 -0.04 -5.12 -10.60
C GLY A 84 1.15 -4.50 -9.89
N TYR A 85 2.24 -4.31 -10.62
CA TYR A 85 3.43 -3.63 -10.10
C TYR A 85 4.21 -2.93 -11.20
N ALA A 86 5.03 -1.97 -10.81
CA ALA A 86 6.02 -1.34 -11.67
C ALA A 86 7.23 -0.91 -10.86
N MET A 87 8.40 -0.97 -11.47
CA MET A 87 9.66 -0.55 -10.87
C MET A 87 10.29 0.59 -11.68
N GLY A 88 11.03 1.46 -11.01
CA GLY A 88 11.71 2.57 -11.67
C GLY A 88 12.68 3.30 -10.75
N GLU A 89 13.55 4.09 -11.34
CA GLU A 89 14.56 4.87 -10.63
C GLU A 89 13.99 6.12 -9.93
N ARG A 90 12.76 6.51 -10.27
CA ARG A 90 12.11 7.71 -9.74
C ARG A 90 10.68 7.43 -9.36
N MET A 91 10.24 8.07 -8.29
CA MET A 91 8.86 7.99 -7.78
C MET A 91 7.96 8.96 -8.55
N THR A 92 7.52 8.56 -9.73
CA THR A 92 6.70 9.40 -10.61
C THR A 92 5.26 8.91 -10.69
N LYS A 93 4.34 9.76 -11.19
CA LYS A 93 2.94 9.39 -11.48
C LYS A 93 2.85 8.31 -12.56
N GLU A 94 3.80 8.30 -13.49
CA GLU A 94 3.87 7.28 -14.54
C GLU A 94 4.18 5.89 -13.97
N LEU A 95 4.97 5.82 -12.88
CA LEU A 95 5.27 4.57 -12.20
C LEU A 95 4.01 3.94 -11.60
N THR A 96 3.21 4.73 -10.88
CA THR A 96 1.93 4.25 -10.33
C THR A 96 0.92 3.92 -11.43
N GLY A 97 0.89 4.72 -12.49
CA GLY A 97 0.04 4.47 -13.67
C GLY A 97 0.36 3.15 -14.37
N LYS A 98 1.65 2.81 -14.54
CA LYS A 98 2.08 1.50 -15.10
C LYS A 98 1.63 0.33 -14.24
N ALA A 99 1.76 0.43 -12.91
CA ALA A 99 1.29 -0.61 -11.98
C ALA A 99 -0.24 -0.80 -12.10
N LEU A 100 -1.01 0.30 -12.14
CA LEU A 100 -2.45 0.25 -12.31
C LEU A 100 -2.85 -0.37 -13.65
N PHE A 101 -2.21 0.04 -14.73
CA PHE A 101 -2.50 -0.48 -16.06
C PHE A 101 -2.21 -2.00 -16.15
N MET A 102 -1.11 -2.46 -15.55
CA MET A 102 -0.81 -3.89 -15.44
C MET A 102 -1.92 -4.65 -14.71
N ALA A 103 -2.37 -4.15 -13.55
CA ALA A 103 -3.44 -4.76 -12.77
C ALA A 103 -4.75 -4.84 -13.57
N LEU A 104 -5.15 -3.74 -14.20
CA LEU A 104 -6.38 -3.66 -15.01
C LEU A 104 -6.37 -4.63 -16.20
N ARG A 105 -5.21 -4.72 -16.88
CA ARG A 105 -5.05 -5.60 -18.03
C ARG A 105 -5.08 -7.08 -17.63
N SER A 106 -4.45 -7.44 -16.51
CA SER A 106 -4.35 -8.83 -16.06
C SER A 106 -5.66 -9.32 -15.44
N GLN A 107 -6.28 -8.53 -14.58
CA GLN A 107 -7.44 -8.95 -13.79
C GLN A 107 -8.79 -8.62 -14.44
N ARG A 108 -8.85 -7.60 -15.31
CA ARG A 108 -10.10 -7.12 -15.93
C ARG A 108 -11.24 -6.99 -14.91
N PRO A 109 -11.05 -6.18 -13.85
CA PRO A 109 -11.97 -6.14 -12.73
C PRO A 109 -13.34 -5.61 -13.17
N PRO A 110 -14.41 -5.98 -12.46
CA PRO A 110 -15.73 -5.41 -12.71
C PRO A 110 -15.76 -3.92 -12.31
N ALA A 111 -16.65 -3.15 -12.93
CA ALA A 111 -16.90 -1.79 -12.49
C ALA A 111 -17.36 -1.75 -11.02
N GLY A 112 -16.94 -0.72 -10.29
CA GLY A 112 -17.26 -0.56 -8.89
C GLY A 112 -16.21 -1.09 -7.92
N LEU A 113 -15.12 -1.73 -8.41
CA LEU A 113 -13.95 -2.07 -7.59
C LEU A 113 -13.46 -0.82 -6.85
N ILE A 114 -13.20 -0.95 -5.55
CA ILE A 114 -12.60 0.12 -4.74
C ILE A 114 -11.09 0.04 -4.88
N HIS A 115 -10.49 1.08 -5.46
CA HIS A 115 -9.05 1.27 -5.49
C HIS A 115 -8.64 2.25 -4.38
N HIS A 116 -7.95 1.75 -3.37
CA HIS A 116 -7.53 2.52 -2.19
C HIS A 116 -6.02 2.77 -2.20
N SER A 117 -5.62 4.00 -1.89
CA SER A 117 -4.22 4.40 -1.79
C SER A 117 -4.00 5.39 -0.64
N ASP A 118 -2.75 5.74 -0.38
CA ASP A 118 -2.44 6.94 0.40
C ASP A 118 -2.77 8.22 -0.37
N ARG A 119 -2.46 9.40 0.24
CA ARG A 119 -2.66 10.71 -0.39
C ARG A 119 -1.42 11.22 -1.12
N GLY A 120 -0.58 10.33 -1.61
CA GLY A 120 0.57 10.74 -2.41
C GLY A 120 0.15 11.48 -3.68
N SER A 121 0.93 12.50 -4.07
CA SER A 121 0.65 13.31 -5.26
C SER A 121 0.52 12.47 -6.53
N GLN A 122 1.17 11.31 -6.58
CA GLN A 122 1.13 10.37 -7.70
C GLN A 122 -0.28 9.79 -7.88
N TYR A 123 -0.96 9.44 -6.77
CA TYR A 123 -2.32 8.90 -6.78
C TYR A 123 -3.39 9.97 -6.95
N CYS A 124 -3.10 11.22 -6.54
CA CYS A 124 -3.97 12.37 -6.73
C CYS A 124 -3.85 12.98 -8.14
N ALA A 125 -2.89 12.55 -8.95
CA ALA A 125 -2.65 13.08 -10.29
C ALA A 125 -3.88 12.88 -11.20
N TYR A 126 -4.17 13.89 -12.03
CA TYR A 126 -5.30 13.87 -12.95
C TYR A 126 -5.29 12.62 -13.85
N ASP A 127 -4.16 12.34 -14.50
CA ASP A 127 -4.03 11.20 -15.41
C ASP A 127 -4.34 9.86 -14.73
N TYR A 128 -3.91 9.71 -13.46
CA TYR A 128 -4.18 8.50 -12.68
C TYR A 128 -5.68 8.32 -12.39
N ARG A 129 -6.36 9.41 -12.06
CA ARG A 129 -7.80 9.43 -11.81
C ARG A 129 -8.60 9.13 -13.08
N VAL A 130 -8.19 9.70 -14.22
CA VAL A 130 -8.81 9.42 -15.52
C VAL A 130 -8.78 7.92 -15.85
N ILE A 131 -7.66 7.25 -15.60
CA ILE A 131 -7.58 5.78 -15.77
C ILE A 131 -8.61 5.08 -14.88
N GLN A 132 -8.70 5.44 -13.60
CA GLN A 132 -9.67 4.84 -12.69
C GLN A 132 -11.11 5.03 -13.16
N GLU A 133 -11.47 6.25 -13.59
CA GLU A 133 -12.79 6.59 -14.09
C GLU A 133 -13.13 5.80 -15.36
N GLN A 134 -12.20 5.70 -16.32
CA GLN A 134 -12.39 4.94 -17.57
C GLN A 134 -12.69 3.46 -17.33
N PHE A 135 -12.12 2.88 -16.28
CA PHE A 135 -12.34 1.48 -15.90
C PHE A 135 -13.44 1.31 -14.84
N GLY A 136 -14.16 2.38 -14.50
CA GLY A 136 -15.26 2.34 -13.55
C GLY A 136 -14.83 2.03 -12.10
N LEU A 137 -13.59 2.34 -11.72
CA LEU A 137 -13.10 2.14 -10.37
C LEU A 137 -13.62 3.23 -9.42
N LYS A 138 -13.85 2.87 -8.17
CA LYS A 138 -14.15 3.81 -7.09
C LYS A 138 -12.86 4.20 -6.38
N THR A 139 -12.46 5.46 -6.51
CA THR A 139 -11.27 5.99 -5.84
C THR A 139 -11.52 6.16 -4.34
N SER A 140 -10.62 5.64 -3.53
CA SER A 140 -10.62 5.78 -2.07
C SER A 140 -9.22 6.14 -1.59
N MET A 141 -9.11 7.03 -0.59
CA MET A 141 -7.81 7.46 -0.08
C MET A 141 -7.79 7.45 1.45
N SER A 142 -6.64 7.09 2.00
CA SER A 142 -6.37 7.12 3.45
C SER A 142 -6.58 8.51 4.03
N ARG A 143 -6.94 8.62 5.31
CA ARG A 143 -6.94 9.90 6.03
C ARG A 143 -5.52 10.40 6.23
N LYS A 144 -5.36 11.72 6.34
CA LYS A 144 -4.05 12.34 6.54
C LYS A 144 -3.42 11.85 7.86
N GLY A 145 -2.21 11.30 7.77
CA GLY A 145 -1.45 10.85 8.94
C GLY A 145 -1.96 9.57 9.61
N ASN A 146 -2.90 8.86 8.99
CA ASN A 146 -3.42 7.60 9.52
C ASN A 146 -2.86 6.40 8.72
N CYS A 147 -1.79 5.80 9.24
CA CYS A 147 -1.15 4.64 8.63
C CYS A 147 -2.06 3.39 8.62
N TYR A 148 -2.96 3.26 9.58
CA TYR A 148 -3.88 2.11 9.64
C TYR A 148 -4.87 2.05 8.47
N ASP A 149 -5.07 3.16 7.77
CA ASP A 149 -5.97 3.20 6.61
C ASP A 149 -5.40 2.44 5.40
N ASN A 150 -4.07 2.18 5.34
CA ASN A 150 -3.43 1.35 4.31
C ASN A 150 -2.67 0.13 4.90
N ALA A 151 -3.13 -0.35 6.05
CA ALA A 151 -2.50 -1.45 6.78
C ALA A 151 -2.21 -2.72 5.95
N PRO A 152 -3.06 -3.15 4.97
CA PRO A 152 -2.77 -4.32 4.16
C PRO A 152 -1.51 -4.19 3.29
N MET A 153 -1.18 -2.98 2.81
CA MET A 153 0.06 -2.74 2.06
C MET A 153 1.27 -2.57 2.98
N GLU A 154 1.10 -1.85 4.10
CA GLU A 154 2.19 -1.70 5.09
C GLU A 154 2.61 -3.05 5.66
N SER A 155 1.65 -3.93 5.96
CA SER A 155 1.92 -5.30 6.41
C SER A 155 2.68 -6.10 5.35
N PHE A 156 2.30 -5.97 4.07
CA PHE A 156 2.95 -6.66 2.97
C PHE A 156 4.42 -6.23 2.79
N TRP A 157 4.71 -4.93 2.81
CA TRP A 157 6.09 -4.43 2.71
C TRP A 157 6.93 -4.71 3.96
N GLY A 158 6.29 -5.01 5.07
CA GLY A 158 6.91 -5.27 6.37
C GLY A 158 7.42 -6.70 6.55
N THR A 159 7.06 -7.62 5.66
CA THR A 159 7.52 -8.99 5.65
C THR A 159 8.81 -9.13 4.87
#